data_54a39ee8c60b1914f0119d3389d60f0b
#
_entry.id   54a39ee8c60b1914f0119d3389d60f0b
#
_cell.length_a   1.000
_cell.length_b   1.000
_cell.length_c   1.000
_cell.angle_alpha   90.00
_cell.angle_beta   90.00
_cell.angle_gamma   90.00
#
_symmetry.space_group_name_H-M   'P 1'
#
loop_
_entity.id
_entity.type
_entity.pdbx_description
1 polymer ?
#
loop_
_entity_poly.entity_id
_entity_poly.type
_entity_poly.pdbx_seq_one_letter_code
_entity_poly.pdbx_strand_id
1 'polypeptide(L)'
;MPESLSPSLLTNSEMAEADRLTIAGGTPGSVLMEQAGAAVAREAIRLVPRHGHVVVFCGPGNNGGDGFVAARVLAAQEFTVELGLLGARDRLRGDAALAAKSWTGKILAVEELDLDAADLVIDALFGAGLARDLDGPSKVLVLRLNEWTKRTRKPILSVDVPSGIDGSSGQIRGAAICAARTVTFFRRKPGHLLLPGRIHCGETVIADIGIGDHVLATISPKTFANCPAVWQQSFPVPRVDGHKYSRGHAVVLSGGPAHTGAARLAARSALRAGAGLVTVATPGAALCVHAAALTAIMTRVCDDADGLTGILADRRKNMLVMGPGLGVGEKTRALVRAALNADGESGAPPRAVVLDADALTSFEDDALGLAQMIRRRSRGVVLTPHDGEFAHLFGHAGQNDQSQWLGLDMLEQVLLSHLDGLRSKSKLDRARAAAALSGAVVLLKGPDTVVADPEGLATVAEDLPPWLATAGSGDVLAGIAGGLLAQSMPPFEAASAAVWLHGAAARHFGPGLIAEDIPENLPPVLRALFADGFLQGDSG
;
A
#
# COMPACT_ATOMS: atom_id res chain seq x y z
N MET A 1 -24.08 -1.44 3.21
CA MET A 1 -22.79 -1.79 2.59
C MET A 1 -22.79 -3.29 2.36
N PRO A 2 -22.30 -3.86 1.21
CA PRO A 2 -22.11 -5.29 1.13
C PRO A 2 -21.17 -5.71 2.26
N GLU A 3 -21.39 -6.91 2.83
CA GLU A 3 -20.57 -7.51 3.88
C GLU A 3 -19.09 -7.24 3.59
N SER A 4 -18.39 -6.64 4.56
CA SER A 4 -17.03 -6.15 4.37
C SER A 4 -16.13 -7.34 4.08
N LEU A 5 -15.78 -7.54 2.81
CA LEU A 5 -14.73 -8.47 2.41
C LEU A 5 -13.50 -8.21 3.28
N SER A 6 -12.93 -9.26 3.86
CA SER A 6 -11.69 -9.16 4.66
C SER A 6 -10.64 -8.33 3.91
N PRO A 7 -9.98 -7.36 4.55
CA PRO A 7 -8.98 -6.51 3.92
C PRO A 7 -7.68 -7.25 3.53
N SER A 8 -7.57 -8.53 3.84
CA SER A 8 -6.39 -9.34 3.57
C SER A 8 -6.06 -9.39 2.08
N LEU A 9 -4.79 -9.19 1.76
CA LEU A 9 -4.20 -9.40 0.45
C LEU A 9 -3.33 -10.65 0.52
N LEU A 10 -3.56 -11.59 -0.39
CA LEU A 10 -2.79 -12.84 -0.42
C LEU A 10 -1.72 -12.79 -1.52
N THR A 11 -0.48 -13.07 -1.15
CA THR A 11 0.59 -13.34 -2.11
C THR A 11 0.25 -14.58 -2.94
N ASN A 12 0.98 -14.80 -4.03
CA ASN A 12 0.78 -15.98 -4.89
C ASN A 12 0.90 -17.29 -4.09
N SER A 13 1.85 -17.36 -3.16
CA SER A 13 2.06 -18.54 -2.30
C SER A 13 0.96 -18.71 -1.26
N GLU A 14 0.48 -17.63 -0.65
CA GLU A 14 -0.62 -17.65 0.32
C GLU A 14 -1.95 -18.04 -0.36
N MET A 15 -2.19 -17.60 -1.60
CA MET A 15 -3.36 -18.01 -2.35
C MET A 15 -3.31 -19.51 -2.72
N ALA A 16 -2.14 -20.01 -3.17
CA ALA A 16 -1.96 -21.43 -3.42
C ALA A 16 -2.17 -22.29 -2.15
N GLU A 17 -1.77 -21.77 -0.98
CA GLU A 17 -2.03 -22.43 0.30
C GLU A 17 -3.53 -22.40 0.66
N ALA A 18 -4.28 -21.33 0.35
CA ALA A 18 -5.73 -21.26 0.53
C ALA A 18 -6.43 -22.34 -0.29
N ASP A 19 -6.05 -22.49 -1.56
CA ASP A 19 -6.56 -23.56 -2.44
C ASP A 19 -6.25 -24.93 -1.86
N ARG A 20 -4.99 -25.17 -1.46
CA ARG A 20 -4.54 -26.45 -0.89
C ARG A 20 -5.32 -26.82 0.39
N LEU A 21 -5.50 -25.87 1.30
CA LEU A 21 -6.24 -26.07 2.56
C LEU A 21 -7.71 -26.39 2.28
N THR A 22 -8.32 -25.71 1.32
CA THR A 22 -9.72 -25.91 0.93
C THR A 22 -9.92 -27.29 0.30
N ILE A 23 -9.00 -27.70 -0.58
CA ILE A 23 -9.03 -29.04 -1.21
C ILE A 23 -8.81 -30.12 -0.15
N ALA A 24 -7.88 -29.93 0.77
CA ALA A 24 -7.66 -30.86 1.87
C ALA A 24 -8.86 -30.94 2.82
N GLY A 25 -9.64 -29.87 2.93
CA GLY A 25 -10.90 -29.79 3.67
C GLY A 25 -12.09 -30.49 3.00
N GLY A 26 -11.88 -31.06 1.79
CA GLY A 26 -12.89 -31.89 1.11
C GLY A 26 -13.61 -31.21 -0.07
N THR A 27 -13.26 -29.98 -0.45
CA THR A 27 -13.78 -29.32 -1.66
C THR A 27 -12.86 -29.65 -2.84
N PRO A 28 -13.30 -30.42 -3.86
CA PRO A 28 -12.44 -30.73 -5.01
C PRO A 28 -11.98 -29.48 -5.76
N GLY A 29 -10.73 -29.47 -6.26
CA GLY A 29 -10.21 -28.36 -7.06
C GLY A 29 -11.03 -28.07 -8.31
N SER A 30 -11.62 -29.11 -8.93
CA SER A 30 -12.55 -28.96 -10.05
C SER A 30 -13.81 -28.15 -9.68
N VAL A 31 -14.29 -28.20 -8.44
CA VAL A 31 -15.43 -27.39 -7.96
C VAL A 31 -15.01 -25.92 -7.83
N LEU A 32 -13.83 -25.65 -7.30
CA LEU A 32 -13.29 -24.28 -7.21
C LEU A 32 -13.14 -23.68 -8.61
N MET A 33 -12.59 -24.45 -9.57
CA MET A 33 -12.43 -24.04 -10.97
C MET A 33 -13.77 -23.78 -11.67
N GLU A 34 -14.78 -24.61 -11.44
CA GLU A 34 -16.14 -24.40 -11.98
C GLU A 34 -16.72 -23.07 -11.44
N GLN A 35 -16.56 -22.78 -10.17
CA GLN A 35 -17.04 -21.53 -9.58
C GLN A 35 -16.27 -20.32 -10.11
N ALA A 36 -14.95 -20.44 -10.26
CA ALA A 36 -14.08 -19.40 -10.82
C ALA A 36 -14.47 -19.06 -12.25
N GLY A 37 -14.53 -20.06 -13.15
CA GLY A 37 -14.91 -19.85 -14.54
C GLY A 37 -16.34 -19.33 -14.72
N ALA A 38 -17.28 -19.81 -13.88
CA ALA A 38 -18.65 -19.28 -13.88
C ALA A 38 -18.70 -17.81 -13.42
N ALA A 39 -17.85 -17.39 -12.48
CA ALA A 39 -17.73 -16.00 -12.09
C ALA A 39 -17.16 -15.13 -13.22
N VAL A 40 -16.13 -15.61 -13.92
CA VAL A 40 -15.60 -14.95 -15.12
C VAL A 40 -16.69 -14.79 -16.20
N ALA A 41 -17.46 -15.82 -16.47
CA ALA A 41 -18.57 -15.75 -17.43
C ALA A 41 -19.64 -14.72 -17.02
N ARG A 42 -20.00 -14.66 -15.73
CA ARG A 42 -20.94 -13.62 -15.21
C ARG A 42 -20.44 -12.21 -15.47
N GLU A 43 -19.16 -11.95 -15.25
CA GLU A 43 -18.58 -10.62 -15.52
C GLU A 43 -18.43 -10.35 -17.03
N ALA A 44 -18.13 -11.37 -17.84
CA ALA A 44 -18.09 -11.25 -19.29
C ALA A 44 -19.45 -10.81 -19.86
N ILE A 45 -20.55 -11.41 -19.39
CA ILE A 45 -21.93 -11.07 -19.81
C ILE A 45 -22.27 -9.59 -19.54
N ARG A 46 -21.67 -8.98 -18.52
CA ARG A 46 -21.87 -7.55 -18.21
C ARG A 46 -21.12 -6.61 -19.16
N LEU A 47 -20.09 -7.12 -19.85
CA LEU A 47 -19.20 -6.36 -20.71
C LEU A 47 -19.49 -6.51 -22.20
N VAL A 48 -20.30 -7.50 -22.59
CA VAL A 48 -20.56 -7.85 -23.99
C VAL A 48 -22.04 -7.71 -24.34
N PRO A 49 -22.39 -7.29 -25.57
CA PRO A 49 -23.78 -7.29 -26.03
C PRO A 49 -24.39 -8.69 -25.97
N ARG A 50 -25.72 -8.77 -25.86
CA ARG A 50 -26.43 -10.05 -25.87
C ARG A 50 -26.13 -10.83 -27.17
N HIS A 51 -25.78 -12.11 -27.05
CA HIS A 51 -25.31 -12.97 -28.17
C HIS A 51 -24.03 -12.46 -28.87
N GLY A 52 -23.26 -11.59 -28.19
CA GLY A 52 -21.99 -11.04 -28.71
C GLY A 52 -20.91 -12.12 -28.90
N HIS A 53 -19.86 -11.74 -29.60
CA HIS A 53 -18.74 -12.62 -29.92
C HIS A 53 -17.63 -12.49 -28.87
N VAL A 54 -17.32 -13.57 -28.17
CA VAL A 54 -16.29 -13.65 -27.13
C VAL A 54 -15.15 -14.55 -27.58
N VAL A 55 -13.93 -14.02 -27.54
CA VAL A 55 -12.72 -14.78 -27.83
C VAL A 55 -11.97 -15.04 -26.52
N VAL A 56 -11.75 -16.33 -26.20
CA VAL A 56 -11.11 -16.77 -24.96
C VAL A 56 -9.71 -17.29 -25.25
N PHE A 57 -8.70 -16.72 -24.61
CA PHE A 57 -7.31 -17.17 -24.69
C PHE A 57 -6.94 -17.96 -23.43
N CYS A 58 -6.79 -19.28 -23.56
CA CYS A 58 -6.44 -20.16 -22.46
C CYS A 58 -4.94 -20.47 -22.43
N GLY A 59 -4.33 -20.43 -21.24
CA GLY A 59 -2.99 -20.90 -21.00
C GLY A 59 -2.94 -22.37 -20.58
N PRO A 60 -1.73 -22.92 -20.34
CA PRO A 60 -1.53 -24.34 -20.02
C PRO A 60 -1.84 -24.71 -18.55
N GLY A 61 -2.11 -23.73 -17.67
CA GLY A 61 -2.32 -23.90 -16.23
C GLY A 61 -3.79 -23.77 -15.80
N ASN A 62 -4.01 -23.68 -14.49
CA ASN A 62 -5.37 -23.55 -13.91
C ASN A 62 -6.11 -22.30 -14.41
N ASN A 63 -5.43 -21.20 -14.64
CA ASN A 63 -6.02 -19.98 -15.22
C ASN A 63 -6.68 -20.28 -16.59
N GLY A 64 -6.00 -21.11 -17.42
CA GLY A 64 -6.59 -21.61 -18.66
C GLY A 64 -7.79 -22.52 -18.42
N GLY A 65 -7.77 -23.33 -17.35
CA GLY A 65 -8.92 -24.13 -16.90
C GLY A 65 -10.15 -23.28 -16.61
N ASP A 66 -9.98 -22.19 -15.87
CA ASP A 66 -11.07 -21.21 -15.60
C ASP A 66 -11.60 -20.61 -16.91
N GLY A 67 -10.72 -20.35 -17.89
CA GLY A 67 -11.07 -19.91 -19.24
C GLY A 67 -11.91 -20.93 -20.00
N PHE A 68 -11.58 -22.24 -19.94
CA PHE A 68 -12.38 -23.30 -20.54
C PHE A 68 -13.78 -23.37 -19.93
N VAL A 69 -13.90 -23.25 -18.60
CA VAL A 69 -15.20 -23.22 -17.92
C VAL A 69 -16.00 -21.99 -18.34
N ALA A 70 -15.37 -20.80 -18.34
CA ALA A 70 -16.04 -19.57 -18.77
C ALA A 70 -16.55 -19.67 -20.21
N ALA A 71 -15.74 -20.20 -21.14
CA ALA A 71 -16.13 -20.42 -22.52
C ALA A 71 -17.36 -21.33 -22.62
N ARG A 72 -17.38 -22.45 -21.88
CA ARG A 72 -18.51 -23.40 -21.87
C ARG A 72 -19.76 -22.76 -21.30
N VAL A 73 -19.67 -22.00 -20.23
CA VAL A 73 -20.81 -21.31 -19.62
C VAL A 73 -21.39 -20.25 -20.57
N LEU A 74 -20.55 -19.48 -21.25
CA LEU A 74 -20.96 -18.47 -22.23
C LEU A 74 -21.64 -19.12 -23.44
N ALA A 75 -21.07 -20.20 -23.99
CA ALA A 75 -21.65 -20.93 -25.11
C ALA A 75 -23.02 -21.52 -24.75
N ALA A 76 -23.21 -22.03 -23.53
CA ALA A 76 -24.49 -22.50 -23.03
C ALA A 76 -25.55 -21.38 -22.89
N GLN A 77 -25.14 -20.13 -22.87
CA GLN A 77 -25.99 -18.92 -22.84
C GLN A 77 -26.08 -18.24 -24.21
N GLU A 78 -25.84 -18.99 -25.29
CA GLU A 78 -26.00 -18.58 -26.69
C GLU A 78 -25.08 -17.43 -27.15
N PHE A 79 -23.92 -17.23 -26.46
CA PHE A 79 -22.86 -16.38 -26.98
C PHE A 79 -22.07 -17.11 -28.06
N THR A 80 -21.61 -16.38 -29.07
CA THR A 80 -20.61 -16.89 -30.01
C THR A 80 -19.26 -16.93 -29.33
N VAL A 81 -18.68 -18.13 -29.12
CA VAL A 81 -17.43 -18.29 -28.39
C VAL A 81 -16.39 -18.98 -29.26
N GLU A 82 -15.26 -18.33 -29.46
CA GLU A 82 -14.03 -18.91 -29.99
C GLU A 82 -12.99 -19.09 -28.89
N LEU A 83 -12.29 -20.23 -28.88
CA LEU A 83 -11.30 -20.53 -27.85
C LEU A 83 -9.98 -20.91 -28.48
N GLY A 84 -8.92 -20.18 -28.06
CA GLY A 84 -7.54 -20.49 -28.39
C GLY A 84 -6.75 -21.00 -27.18
N LEU A 85 -5.93 -22.02 -27.42
CA LEU A 85 -5.05 -22.59 -26.41
C LEU A 85 -3.58 -22.27 -26.73
N LEU A 86 -2.88 -21.66 -25.78
CA LEU A 86 -1.44 -21.49 -25.84
C LEU A 86 -0.74 -22.81 -25.48
N GLY A 87 -0.20 -23.47 -26.47
CA GLY A 87 0.41 -24.80 -26.33
C GLY A 87 -0.51 -25.93 -26.82
N ALA A 88 -0.28 -27.13 -26.32
CA ALA A 88 -0.94 -28.34 -26.81
C ALA A 88 -1.90 -28.92 -25.74
N ARG A 89 -3.08 -29.36 -26.18
CA ARG A 89 -4.15 -29.90 -25.30
C ARG A 89 -3.70 -31.11 -24.47
N ASP A 90 -2.87 -31.97 -25.03
CA ASP A 90 -2.33 -33.17 -24.38
C ASP A 90 -1.33 -32.86 -23.24
N ARG A 91 -0.87 -31.63 -23.15
CA ARG A 91 0.01 -31.14 -22.07
C ARG A 91 -0.74 -30.60 -20.85
N LEU A 92 -2.06 -30.38 -20.97
CA LEU A 92 -2.88 -29.97 -19.83
C LEU A 92 -2.87 -31.05 -18.74
N ARG A 93 -2.92 -30.64 -17.48
CA ARG A 93 -2.89 -31.56 -16.32
C ARG A 93 -3.96 -31.15 -15.30
N GLY A 94 -4.31 -32.04 -14.38
CA GLY A 94 -5.22 -31.79 -13.26
C GLY A 94 -6.58 -31.27 -13.70
N ASP A 95 -7.10 -30.31 -12.95
CA ASP A 95 -8.44 -29.74 -13.16
C ASP A 95 -8.55 -29.00 -14.49
N ALA A 96 -7.47 -28.35 -14.96
CA ALA A 96 -7.46 -27.71 -16.28
C ALA A 96 -7.67 -28.72 -17.43
N ALA A 97 -7.14 -29.94 -17.32
CA ALA A 97 -7.40 -30.99 -18.31
C ALA A 97 -8.86 -31.48 -18.28
N LEU A 98 -9.47 -31.55 -17.09
CA LEU A 98 -10.89 -31.90 -16.93
C LEU A 98 -11.80 -30.82 -17.55
N ALA A 99 -11.51 -29.55 -17.28
CA ALA A 99 -12.24 -28.41 -17.86
C ALA A 99 -12.15 -28.40 -19.38
N ALA A 100 -10.94 -28.60 -19.95
CA ALA A 100 -10.73 -28.70 -21.39
C ALA A 100 -11.44 -29.91 -22.04
N LYS A 101 -11.59 -31.02 -21.30
CA LYS A 101 -12.35 -32.20 -21.77
C LYS A 101 -13.84 -31.89 -21.86
N SER A 102 -14.37 -31.05 -20.99
CA SER A 102 -15.78 -30.65 -20.94
C SER A 102 -16.15 -29.59 -21.99
N TRP A 103 -15.15 -28.99 -22.65
CA TRP A 103 -15.39 -28.08 -23.78
C TRP A 103 -15.69 -28.87 -25.05
N THR A 104 -16.83 -28.58 -25.68
CA THR A 104 -17.32 -29.29 -26.89
C THR A 104 -17.03 -28.55 -28.19
N GLY A 105 -16.67 -27.25 -28.11
CA GLY A 105 -16.30 -26.45 -29.28
C GLY A 105 -14.90 -26.77 -29.80
N LYS A 106 -14.51 -26.11 -30.89
CA LYS A 106 -13.14 -26.23 -31.43
C LYS A 106 -12.15 -25.57 -30.46
N ILE A 107 -10.96 -26.12 -30.37
CA ILE A 107 -9.80 -25.53 -29.73
C ILE A 107 -8.83 -25.17 -30.86
N LEU A 108 -8.57 -23.87 -31.02
CA LEU A 108 -7.67 -23.34 -32.05
C LEU A 108 -6.29 -23.04 -31.43
N ALA A 109 -5.27 -22.96 -32.26
CA ALA A 109 -4.04 -22.31 -31.83
C ALA A 109 -4.27 -20.80 -31.64
N VAL A 110 -3.60 -20.17 -30.68
CA VAL A 110 -3.85 -18.74 -30.36
C VAL A 110 -3.57 -17.80 -31.54
N GLU A 111 -2.74 -18.23 -32.47
CA GLU A 111 -2.39 -17.52 -33.71
C GLU A 111 -3.52 -17.56 -34.75
N GLU A 112 -4.40 -18.58 -34.71
CA GLU A 112 -5.48 -18.83 -35.67
C GLU A 112 -6.74 -18.01 -35.36
N LEU A 113 -6.84 -17.43 -34.14
CA LEU A 113 -8.01 -16.65 -33.73
C LEU A 113 -8.06 -15.29 -34.42
N ASP A 114 -9.24 -15.02 -35.01
CA ASP A 114 -9.55 -13.70 -35.56
C ASP A 114 -10.22 -12.81 -34.51
N LEU A 115 -9.63 -11.64 -34.28
CA LEU A 115 -10.15 -10.66 -33.34
C LEU A 115 -11.08 -9.61 -33.97
N ASP A 116 -11.24 -9.58 -35.28
CA ASP A 116 -11.98 -8.50 -35.95
C ASP A 116 -13.47 -8.50 -35.58
N ALA A 117 -14.05 -9.68 -35.43
CA ALA A 117 -15.43 -9.85 -35.01
C ALA A 117 -15.63 -9.85 -33.49
N ALA A 118 -14.56 -9.96 -32.69
CA ALA A 118 -14.68 -10.07 -31.24
C ALA A 118 -15.27 -8.81 -30.60
N ASP A 119 -16.21 -8.96 -29.66
CA ASP A 119 -16.75 -7.91 -28.81
C ASP A 119 -16.06 -7.86 -27.46
N LEU A 120 -15.53 -9.00 -27.02
CA LEU A 120 -14.79 -9.15 -25.75
C LEU A 120 -13.68 -10.18 -25.96
N VAL A 121 -12.53 -9.90 -25.39
CA VAL A 121 -11.45 -10.88 -25.17
C VAL A 121 -11.42 -11.28 -23.71
N ILE A 122 -11.34 -12.59 -23.43
CA ILE A 122 -11.02 -13.12 -22.09
C ILE A 122 -9.58 -13.58 -22.09
N ASP A 123 -8.77 -12.93 -21.26
CA ASP A 123 -7.39 -13.28 -20.97
C ASP A 123 -7.34 -14.27 -19.81
N ALA A 124 -7.23 -15.55 -20.15
CA ALA A 124 -7.03 -16.67 -19.25
C ALA A 124 -5.68 -17.37 -19.53
N LEU A 125 -4.65 -16.61 -20.01
CA LEU A 125 -3.35 -17.18 -20.35
C LEU A 125 -2.55 -17.54 -19.10
N PHE A 126 -2.28 -16.55 -18.23
CA PHE A 126 -1.45 -16.72 -17.03
C PHE A 126 -2.05 -15.94 -15.86
N GLY A 127 -2.33 -16.62 -14.75
CA GLY A 127 -2.72 -16.01 -13.49
C GLY A 127 -1.53 -15.69 -12.59
N ALA A 128 -1.78 -15.53 -11.30
CA ALA A 128 -0.79 -15.17 -10.29
C ALA A 128 0.41 -16.14 -10.19
N GLY A 129 0.31 -17.36 -10.70
CA GLY A 129 1.38 -18.35 -10.70
C GLY A 129 2.51 -18.14 -11.73
N LEU A 130 2.56 -17.01 -12.44
CA LEU A 130 3.59 -16.73 -13.45
C LEU A 130 4.96 -16.52 -12.78
N ALA A 131 5.88 -17.48 -12.96
CA ALA A 131 7.19 -17.49 -12.30
C ALA A 131 8.33 -16.87 -13.12
N ARG A 132 8.12 -16.59 -14.41
CA ARG A 132 9.14 -16.08 -15.33
C ARG A 132 8.58 -14.97 -16.23
N ASP A 133 9.48 -14.19 -16.79
CA ASP A 133 9.10 -13.17 -17.76
C ASP A 133 8.48 -13.80 -19.02
N LEU A 134 7.44 -13.17 -19.55
CA LEU A 134 6.87 -13.55 -20.84
C LEU A 134 7.86 -13.23 -21.96
N ASP A 135 8.11 -14.21 -22.80
CA ASP A 135 8.95 -14.12 -23.98
C ASP A 135 8.28 -14.78 -25.19
N GLY A 136 8.96 -14.78 -26.35
CA GLY A 136 8.53 -15.45 -27.57
C GLY A 136 7.04 -15.25 -27.90
N PRO A 137 6.32 -16.34 -28.26
CA PRO A 137 4.93 -16.27 -28.70
C PRO A 137 3.97 -15.66 -27.66
N SER A 138 4.17 -15.94 -26.37
CA SER A 138 3.31 -15.39 -25.30
C SER A 138 3.41 -13.87 -25.19
N LYS A 139 4.62 -13.32 -25.32
CA LYS A 139 4.84 -11.86 -25.33
C LYS A 139 4.23 -11.22 -26.56
N VAL A 140 4.41 -11.82 -27.75
CA VAL A 140 3.82 -11.33 -29.01
C VAL A 140 2.30 -11.31 -28.91
N LEU A 141 1.68 -12.34 -28.34
CA LEU A 141 0.24 -12.42 -28.15
C LEU A 141 -0.27 -11.29 -27.23
N VAL A 142 0.36 -11.10 -26.08
CA VAL A 142 0.00 -10.02 -25.14
C VAL A 142 0.05 -8.66 -25.82
N LEU A 143 1.10 -8.37 -26.59
CA LEU A 143 1.23 -7.11 -27.32
C LEU A 143 0.15 -6.97 -28.41
N ARG A 144 -0.19 -8.05 -29.14
CA ARG A 144 -1.28 -8.09 -30.11
C ARG A 144 -2.63 -7.77 -29.48
N LEU A 145 -2.93 -8.34 -28.31
CA LEU A 145 -4.18 -8.11 -27.58
C LEU A 145 -4.29 -6.67 -27.07
N ASN A 146 -3.19 -6.10 -26.57
CA ASN A 146 -3.14 -4.70 -26.15
C ASN A 146 -3.33 -3.74 -27.33
N GLU A 147 -2.77 -4.03 -28.49
CA GLU A 147 -2.98 -3.22 -29.70
C GLU A 147 -4.43 -3.33 -30.19
N TRP A 148 -5.02 -4.53 -30.13
CA TRP A 148 -6.44 -4.74 -30.46
C TRP A 148 -7.38 -3.90 -29.61
N THR A 149 -7.26 -3.95 -28.27
CA THR A 149 -8.13 -3.17 -27.37
C THR A 149 -7.92 -1.66 -27.54
N LYS A 150 -6.68 -1.22 -27.78
CA LYS A 150 -6.36 0.18 -28.05
C LYS A 150 -6.99 0.69 -29.34
N ARG A 151 -6.96 -0.12 -30.41
CA ARG A 151 -7.51 0.20 -31.72
C ARG A 151 -9.05 0.17 -31.73
N THR A 152 -9.64 -0.85 -31.13
CA THR A 152 -11.08 -1.10 -31.22
C THR A 152 -11.88 -0.46 -30.09
N ARG A 153 -11.24 -0.13 -28.97
CA ARG A 153 -11.86 0.30 -27.71
C ARG A 153 -12.74 -0.77 -27.06
N LYS A 154 -12.66 -2.01 -27.53
CA LYS A 154 -13.36 -3.15 -26.94
C LYS A 154 -12.58 -3.69 -25.75
N PRO A 155 -13.28 -4.23 -24.71
CA PRO A 155 -12.65 -4.61 -23.45
C PRO A 155 -11.88 -5.93 -23.52
N ILE A 156 -10.86 -6.04 -22.64
CA ILE A 156 -10.26 -7.29 -22.23
C ILE A 156 -10.67 -7.56 -20.77
N LEU A 157 -11.16 -8.75 -20.50
CA LEU A 157 -11.44 -9.27 -19.16
C LEU A 157 -10.34 -10.27 -18.78
N SER A 158 -9.56 -9.96 -17.75
CA SER A 158 -8.51 -10.86 -17.27
C SER A 158 -8.99 -11.74 -16.13
N VAL A 159 -8.52 -12.98 -16.13
CA VAL A 159 -8.78 -13.98 -15.10
C VAL A 159 -7.65 -13.95 -14.06
N ASP A 160 -8.02 -13.82 -12.81
CA ASP A 160 -7.17 -13.75 -11.61
C ASP A 160 -6.28 -12.49 -11.55
N VAL A 161 -5.29 -12.37 -12.41
CA VAL A 161 -4.47 -11.16 -12.66
C VAL A 161 -4.26 -11.04 -14.17
N PRO A 162 -4.07 -9.82 -14.72
CA PRO A 162 -3.73 -9.67 -16.13
C PRO A 162 -2.46 -10.44 -16.46
N SER A 163 -2.50 -11.24 -17.53
CA SER A 163 -1.35 -12.05 -17.94
C SER A 163 -0.10 -11.18 -18.10
N GLY A 164 0.96 -11.56 -17.41
CA GLY A 164 2.21 -10.82 -17.33
C GLY A 164 2.36 -9.91 -16.11
N ILE A 165 1.36 -9.80 -15.25
CA ILE A 165 1.48 -9.14 -13.94
C ILE A 165 1.84 -10.19 -12.88
N ASP A 166 2.85 -9.89 -12.08
CA ASP A 166 3.18 -10.63 -10.87
C ASP A 166 2.18 -10.29 -9.75
N GLY A 167 1.41 -11.25 -9.31
CA GLY A 167 0.34 -11.02 -8.32
C GLY A 167 0.86 -10.55 -6.96
N SER A 168 2.07 -10.93 -6.55
CA SER A 168 2.64 -10.53 -5.26
C SER A 168 3.28 -9.14 -5.26
N SER A 169 3.89 -8.73 -6.38
CA SER A 169 4.67 -7.50 -6.47
C SER A 169 4.04 -6.40 -7.34
N GLY A 170 3.06 -6.75 -8.18
CA GLY A 170 2.49 -5.86 -9.19
C GLY A 170 3.43 -5.53 -10.35
N GLN A 171 4.60 -6.18 -10.44
CA GLN A 171 5.57 -5.91 -11.49
C GLN A 171 5.20 -6.59 -12.80
N ILE A 172 5.59 -5.95 -13.91
CA ILE A 172 5.42 -6.52 -15.24
C ILE A 172 6.51 -7.56 -15.50
N ARG A 173 6.11 -8.76 -15.88
CA ARG A 173 6.96 -9.87 -16.28
C ARG A 173 7.10 -9.90 -17.82
N GLY A 174 8.02 -9.11 -18.36
CA GLY A 174 8.31 -9.02 -19.79
C GLY A 174 7.30 -8.22 -20.62
N ALA A 175 6.01 -8.52 -20.53
CA ALA A 175 4.88 -7.77 -21.07
C ALA A 175 3.63 -8.09 -20.24
N ALA A 176 2.63 -7.20 -20.23
CA ALA A 176 1.39 -7.44 -19.48
C ALA A 176 0.16 -6.94 -20.25
N ILE A 177 -0.95 -7.66 -20.11
CA ILE A 177 -2.26 -7.26 -20.62
C ILE A 177 -2.72 -5.96 -19.93
N CYS A 178 -3.39 -5.10 -20.70
CA CYS A 178 -4.14 -3.94 -20.20
C CYS A 178 -5.62 -4.31 -20.15
N ALA A 179 -6.09 -4.84 -19.04
CA ALA A 179 -7.48 -5.24 -18.86
C ALA A 179 -8.39 -4.03 -18.58
N ALA A 180 -9.63 -4.08 -19.07
CA ALA A 180 -10.69 -3.18 -18.63
C ALA A 180 -11.26 -3.63 -17.27
N ARG A 181 -11.26 -4.93 -17.04
CA ARG A 181 -11.71 -5.56 -15.79
C ARG A 181 -10.92 -6.82 -15.52
N THR A 182 -10.68 -7.11 -14.23
CA THR A 182 -10.06 -8.34 -13.75
C THR A 182 -10.98 -9.01 -12.74
N VAL A 183 -11.22 -10.32 -12.91
CA VAL A 183 -11.94 -11.14 -11.92
C VAL A 183 -10.91 -11.95 -11.14
N THR A 184 -10.77 -11.65 -9.87
CA THR A 184 -9.89 -12.40 -8.96
C THR A 184 -10.71 -13.18 -7.95
N PHE A 185 -10.12 -14.20 -7.34
CA PHE A 185 -10.83 -15.18 -6.54
C PHE A 185 -10.46 -15.08 -5.07
N PHE A 186 -11.46 -15.27 -4.18
CA PHE A 186 -11.35 -15.26 -2.73
C PHE A 186 -10.80 -13.96 -2.16
N ARG A 187 -9.54 -13.58 -2.49
CA ARG A 187 -8.89 -12.34 -2.04
C ARG A 187 -8.09 -11.70 -3.17
N ARG A 188 -7.97 -10.39 -3.10
CA ARG A 188 -7.03 -9.67 -3.96
C ARG A 188 -5.59 -10.06 -3.62
N LYS A 189 -4.72 -9.94 -4.61
CA LYS A 189 -3.27 -10.02 -4.43
C LYS A 189 -2.70 -8.61 -4.27
N PRO A 190 -1.53 -8.43 -3.66
CA PRO A 190 -0.88 -7.12 -3.57
C PRO A 190 -0.75 -6.43 -4.93
N GLY A 191 -0.51 -7.18 -6.00
CA GLY A 191 -0.37 -6.68 -7.37
C GLY A 191 -1.61 -6.00 -7.95
N HIS A 192 -2.81 -6.23 -7.38
CA HIS A 192 -4.01 -5.48 -7.75
C HIS A 192 -4.00 -4.03 -7.23
N LEU A 193 -3.18 -3.73 -6.22
CA LEU A 193 -3.08 -2.41 -5.61
C LEU A 193 -1.75 -1.73 -5.88
N LEU A 194 -0.67 -2.49 -6.08
CA LEU A 194 0.68 -1.99 -6.36
C LEU A 194 0.82 -1.59 -7.84
N LEU A 195 1.60 -0.55 -8.10
CA LEU A 195 1.94 -0.14 -9.45
C LEU A 195 3.14 -0.94 -9.99
N PRO A 196 3.15 -1.22 -11.31
CA PRO A 196 2.17 -0.87 -12.34
C PRO A 196 0.94 -1.78 -12.41
N GLY A 197 0.90 -2.89 -11.67
CA GLY A 197 -0.17 -3.90 -11.74
C GLY A 197 -1.57 -3.31 -11.64
N ARG A 198 -1.81 -2.39 -10.69
CA ARG A 198 -3.10 -1.71 -10.51
C ARG A 198 -3.64 -1.07 -11.80
N ILE A 199 -2.76 -0.43 -12.59
CA ILE A 199 -3.17 0.22 -13.86
C ILE A 199 -3.56 -0.84 -14.90
N HIS A 200 -2.90 -2.00 -14.87
CA HIS A 200 -3.17 -3.08 -15.81
C HIS A 200 -4.43 -3.87 -15.47
N CYS A 201 -4.84 -3.90 -14.20
CA CYS A 201 -6.01 -4.67 -13.74
C CYS A 201 -7.36 -4.07 -14.16
N GLY A 202 -7.43 -2.77 -14.43
CA GLY A 202 -8.70 -2.09 -14.61
C GLY A 202 -9.57 -2.21 -13.34
N GLU A 203 -10.88 -2.34 -13.51
CA GLU A 203 -11.79 -2.61 -12.40
C GLU A 203 -11.58 -4.04 -11.87
N THR A 204 -11.23 -4.19 -10.59
CA THR A 204 -11.00 -5.51 -9.98
C THR A 204 -12.24 -5.98 -9.22
N VAL A 205 -12.78 -7.14 -9.63
CA VAL A 205 -13.92 -7.81 -9.00
C VAL A 205 -13.43 -9.03 -8.25
N ILE A 206 -13.81 -9.15 -6.97
CA ILE A 206 -13.51 -10.33 -6.16
C ILE A 206 -14.70 -11.30 -6.26
N ALA A 207 -14.44 -12.50 -6.71
CA ALA A 207 -15.46 -13.55 -6.77
C ALA A 207 -15.28 -14.56 -5.63
N ASP A 208 -16.36 -14.88 -4.95
CA ASP A 208 -16.43 -16.02 -4.07
C ASP A 208 -16.46 -17.31 -4.90
N ILE A 209 -15.54 -18.21 -4.60
CA ILE A 209 -15.40 -19.53 -5.23
C ILE A 209 -15.56 -20.69 -4.24
N GLY A 210 -16.04 -20.40 -3.03
CA GLY A 210 -16.27 -21.41 -1.98
C GLY A 210 -15.06 -21.68 -1.07
N ILE A 211 -14.07 -20.79 -1.05
CA ILE A 211 -12.99 -20.81 -0.06
C ILE A 211 -13.47 -20.10 1.20
N GLY A 212 -13.55 -20.82 2.30
CA GLY A 212 -14.01 -20.25 3.59
C GLY A 212 -12.92 -19.44 4.29
N ASP A 213 -13.32 -18.38 5.00
CA ASP A 213 -12.40 -17.49 5.73
C ASP A 213 -11.55 -18.17 6.82
N HIS A 214 -11.98 -19.36 7.29
CA HIS A 214 -11.24 -20.13 8.28
C HIS A 214 -9.80 -20.48 7.83
N VAL A 215 -9.52 -20.58 6.52
CA VAL A 215 -8.18 -20.84 6.01
C VAL A 215 -7.21 -19.69 6.34
N LEU A 216 -7.72 -18.46 6.48
CA LEU A 216 -6.90 -17.28 6.80
C LEU A 216 -6.25 -17.39 8.18
N ALA A 217 -6.88 -18.09 9.12
CA ALA A 217 -6.31 -18.32 10.45
C ALA A 217 -5.03 -19.18 10.38
N THR A 218 -4.96 -20.11 9.43
CA THR A 218 -3.77 -20.95 9.19
C THR A 218 -2.71 -20.21 8.39
N ILE A 219 -3.12 -19.46 7.36
CA ILE A 219 -2.21 -18.70 6.47
C ILE A 219 -1.58 -17.54 7.22
N SER A 220 -2.36 -16.87 8.09
CA SER A 220 -1.95 -15.69 8.86
C SER A 220 -1.34 -14.59 7.97
N PRO A 221 -2.10 -14.06 6.99
CA PRO A 221 -1.59 -13.09 6.04
C PRO A 221 -1.10 -11.82 6.75
N LYS A 222 0.02 -11.27 6.27
CA LYS A 222 0.62 -10.05 6.81
C LYS A 222 0.47 -8.83 5.90
N THR A 223 -0.32 -8.93 4.84
CA THR A 223 -0.56 -7.82 3.90
C THR A 223 -2.04 -7.50 3.84
N PHE A 224 -2.37 -6.23 3.91
CA PHE A 224 -3.76 -5.77 3.93
C PHE A 224 -3.97 -4.58 2.99
N ALA A 225 -5.15 -4.48 2.40
CA ALA A 225 -5.63 -3.25 1.81
C ALA A 225 -5.88 -2.22 2.93
N ASN A 226 -5.38 -1.01 2.77
CA ASN A 226 -5.51 0.01 3.80
C ASN A 226 -6.95 0.53 3.89
N CYS A 227 -7.67 0.10 4.88
CA CYS A 227 -9.03 0.54 5.17
C CYS A 227 -9.26 0.65 6.69
N PRO A 228 -10.34 1.28 7.15
CA PRO A 228 -10.66 1.44 8.58
C PRO A 228 -10.64 0.15 9.39
N ALA A 229 -11.04 -0.99 8.80
CA ALA A 229 -11.04 -2.29 9.50
C ALA A 229 -9.66 -2.72 10.03
N VAL A 230 -8.56 -2.21 9.46
CA VAL A 230 -7.19 -2.55 9.89
C VAL A 230 -6.79 -1.82 11.17
N TRP A 231 -7.28 -0.60 11.39
CA TRP A 231 -6.78 0.28 12.44
C TRP A 231 -7.87 0.88 13.35
N GLN A 232 -9.16 0.65 13.08
CA GLN A 232 -10.26 1.25 13.82
C GLN A 232 -10.24 0.96 15.33
N GLN A 233 -9.82 -0.26 15.72
CA GLN A 233 -9.76 -0.65 17.13
C GLN A 233 -8.75 0.16 17.96
N SER A 234 -7.74 0.69 17.28
CA SER A 234 -6.69 1.53 17.88
C SER A 234 -6.95 3.02 17.65
N PHE A 235 -8.01 3.40 16.95
CA PHE A 235 -8.27 4.80 16.63
C PHE A 235 -8.69 5.58 17.87
N PRO A 236 -8.04 6.74 18.17
CA PRO A 236 -8.32 7.48 19.38
C PRO A 236 -9.68 8.16 19.34
N VAL A 237 -10.58 7.74 20.20
CA VAL A 237 -11.90 8.36 20.39
C VAL A 237 -11.83 9.30 21.61
N PRO A 238 -12.17 10.60 21.46
CA PRO A 238 -12.18 11.54 22.58
C PRO A 238 -13.22 11.16 23.63
N ARG A 239 -12.79 11.11 24.89
CA ARG A 239 -13.68 10.83 26.02
C ARG A 239 -14.40 12.12 26.48
N VAL A 240 -15.61 11.97 27.02
CA VAL A 240 -16.40 13.10 27.56
C VAL A 240 -15.70 13.77 28.75
N ASP A 241 -15.02 12.96 29.60
CA ASP A 241 -14.24 13.41 30.76
C ASP A 241 -12.78 13.79 30.39
N GLY A 242 -12.42 13.75 29.11
CA GLY A 242 -11.09 14.02 28.62
C GLY A 242 -10.72 15.51 28.64
N HIS A 243 -9.43 15.80 28.66
CA HIS A 243 -8.89 17.15 28.58
C HIS A 243 -7.81 17.21 27.49
N LYS A 244 -7.39 18.45 27.11
CA LYS A 244 -6.43 18.64 26.00
C LYS A 244 -5.12 17.84 26.15
N TYR A 245 -4.63 17.62 27.35
CA TYR A 245 -3.40 16.83 27.57
C TYR A 245 -3.61 15.33 27.41
N SER A 246 -4.82 14.80 27.62
CA SER A 246 -5.12 13.38 27.35
C SER A 246 -5.11 13.05 25.85
N ARG A 247 -5.25 14.08 24.99
CA ARG A 247 -5.12 13.97 23.54
C ARG A 247 -3.70 14.25 23.03
N GLY A 248 -2.73 14.36 23.94
CA GLY A 248 -1.33 14.55 23.66
C GLY A 248 -0.91 15.94 23.18
N HIS A 249 0.41 16.11 23.06
CA HIS A 249 1.02 17.38 22.66
C HIS A 249 2.10 17.12 21.59
N ALA A 250 1.81 17.47 20.36
CA ALA A 250 2.75 17.36 19.24
C ALA A 250 3.67 18.58 19.19
N VAL A 251 4.95 18.35 18.94
CA VAL A 251 5.95 19.37 18.60
C VAL A 251 6.33 19.21 17.15
N VAL A 252 6.19 20.26 16.34
CA VAL A 252 6.57 20.28 14.93
C VAL A 252 7.78 21.20 14.78
N LEU A 253 8.90 20.69 14.28
CA LEU A 253 10.08 21.49 14.02
C LEU A 253 9.96 22.27 12.73
N SER A 254 10.41 23.52 12.72
CA SER A 254 10.37 24.42 11.58
C SER A 254 11.74 24.86 11.12
N GLY A 255 11.90 25.06 9.83
CA GLY A 255 13.04 25.74 9.25
C GLY A 255 13.02 27.26 9.42
N GLY A 256 13.93 27.93 8.70
CA GLY A 256 14.09 29.38 8.72
C GLY A 256 12.88 30.15 8.12
N PRO A 257 12.95 31.51 8.11
CA PRO A 257 11.82 32.38 7.75
C PRO A 257 11.21 32.08 6.38
N ALA A 258 12.01 31.67 5.40
CA ALA A 258 11.54 31.32 4.05
C ALA A 258 10.96 29.88 3.95
N HIS A 259 11.07 29.06 4.98
CA HIS A 259 10.65 27.65 4.98
C HIS A 259 9.65 27.31 6.09
N THR A 260 8.81 28.26 6.46
CA THR A 260 7.80 28.11 7.53
C THR A 260 6.54 27.36 7.08
N GLY A 261 6.27 27.28 5.78
CA GLY A 261 5.03 26.74 5.20
C GLY A 261 4.82 25.26 5.58
N ALA A 262 5.84 24.42 5.38
CA ALA A 262 5.80 22.99 5.67
C ALA A 262 5.43 22.70 7.14
N ALA A 263 6.10 23.37 8.08
CA ALA A 263 5.80 23.20 9.50
C ALA A 263 4.39 23.68 9.88
N ARG A 264 3.85 24.71 9.21
CA ARG A 264 2.47 25.18 9.43
C ARG A 264 1.45 24.17 8.92
N LEU A 265 1.68 23.58 7.74
CA LEU A 265 0.84 22.51 7.18
C LEU A 265 0.83 21.29 8.12
N ALA A 266 2.00 20.80 8.53
CA ALA A 266 2.12 19.67 9.45
C ALA A 266 1.44 19.98 10.81
N ALA A 267 1.67 21.15 11.39
CA ALA A 267 1.11 21.54 12.69
C ALA A 267 -0.43 21.64 12.65
N ARG A 268 -0.97 22.25 11.57
CA ARG A 268 -2.42 22.33 11.36
C ARG A 268 -3.05 20.95 11.19
N SER A 269 -2.41 20.10 10.42
CA SER A 269 -2.85 18.73 10.18
C SER A 269 -2.83 17.89 11.45
N ALA A 270 -1.80 18.00 12.28
CA ALA A 270 -1.72 17.33 13.57
C ALA A 270 -2.88 17.74 14.51
N LEU A 271 -3.20 19.03 14.53
CA LEU A 271 -4.31 19.55 15.34
C LEU A 271 -5.67 19.05 14.81
N ARG A 272 -5.87 19.05 13.47
CA ARG A 272 -7.09 18.54 12.83
C ARG A 272 -7.25 17.02 12.98
N ALA A 273 -6.13 16.27 13.00
CA ALA A 273 -6.14 14.82 13.23
C ALA A 273 -6.39 14.44 14.70
N GLY A 274 -6.48 15.44 15.61
CA GLY A 274 -6.96 15.21 16.97
C GLY A 274 -5.94 15.46 18.08
N ALA A 275 -4.68 15.87 17.81
CA ALA A 275 -3.76 16.29 18.87
C ALA A 275 -4.39 17.38 19.73
N GLY A 276 -4.33 17.22 21.06
CA GLY A 276 -4.92 18.20 21.99
C GLY A 276 -4.17 19.51 22.05
N LEU A 277 -2.86 19.48 21.81
CA LEU A 277 -1.96 20.62 21.77
C LEU A 277 -0.92 20.44 20.66
N VAL A 278 -0.57 21.54 20.01
CA VAL A 278 0.50 21.59 19.03
C VAL A 278 1.42 22.79 19.31
N THR A 279 2.73 22.56 19.26
CA THR A 279 3.75 23.62 19.35
C THR A 279 4.64 23.55 18.11
N VAL A 280 4.85 24.66 17.43
CA VAL A 280 5.91 24.81 16.44
C VAL A 280 7.18 25.26 17.15
N ALA A 281 8.22 24.42 17.09
CA ALA A 281 9.58 24.74 17.53
C ALA A 281 10.33 25.34 16.34
N THR A 282 10.68 26.62 16.41
CA THR A 282 11.14 27.43 15.28
C THR A 282 12.42 28.19 15.62
N PRO A 283 13.34 28.40 14.67
CA PRO A 283 14.44 29.34 14.86
C PRO A 283 13.94 30.73 15.26
N GLY A 284 14.68 31.43 16.14
CA GLY A 284 14.32 32.75 16.62
C GLY A 284 14.00 33.75 15.48
N ALA A 285 14.74 33.66 14.37
CA ALA A 285 14.52 34.49 13.18
C ALA A 285 13.15 34.27 12.49
N ALA A 286 12.54 33.08 12.64
CA ALA A 286 11.26 32.76 12.04
C ALA A 286 10.07 32.91 13.02
N LEU A 287 10.31 33.22 14.30
CA LEU A 287 9.29 33.32 15.34
C LEU A 287 8.15 34.27 14.97
N CYS A 288 8.49 35.48 14.52
CA CYS A 288 7.49 36.49 14.15
C CYS A 288 6.62 36.04 12.97
N VAL A 289 7.21 35.31 11.99
CA VAL A 289 6.46 34.79 10.84
C VAL A 289 5.42 33.76 11.29
N HIS A 290 5.78 32.87 12.20
CA HIS A 290 4.85 31.89 12.77
C HIS A 290 3.80 32.55 13.67
N ALA A 291 4.21 33.47 14.55
CA ALA A 291 3.32 34.15 15.48
C ALA A 291 2.23 34.96 14.76
N ALA A 292 2.55 35.55 13.61
CA ALA A 292 1.58 36.26 12.78
C ALA A 292 0.59 35.33 12.05
N ALA A 293 0.98 34.07 11.79
CA ALA A 293 0.19 33.13 10.98
C ALA A 293 -0.58 32.07 11.80
N LEU A 294 -0.20 31.85 13.06
CA LEU A 294 -0.76 30.78 13.90
C LEU A 294 -1.61 31.38 15.03
N THR A 295 -2.78 30.77 15.30
CA THR A 295 -3.69 31.20 16.36
C THR A 295 -3.73 30.20 17.52
N ALA A 296 -4.24 28.97 17.28
CA ALA A 296 -4.36 27.94 18.31
C ALA A 296 -3.07 27.09 18.49
N ILE A 297 -2.12 27.24 17.59
CA ILE A 297 -0.83 26.52 17.61
C ILE A 297 0.20 27.43 18.30
N MET A 298 0.84 26.90 19.34
CA MET A 298 1.86 27.63 20.11
C MET A 298 3.19 27.67 19.35
N THR A 299 4.03 28.64 19.69
CA THR A 299 5.38 28.76 19.16
C THR A 299 6.42 28.73 20.30
N ARG A 300 7.60 28.15 20.03
CA ARG A 300 8.77 28.17 20.92
C ARG A 300 10.03 28.35 20.09
N VAL A 301 10.97 29.14 20.59
CA VAL A 301 12.28 29.27 19.95
C VAL A 301 13.07 27.98 20.13
N CYS A 302 13.67 27.52 19.05
CA CYS A 302 14.52 26.33 18.96
C CYS A 302 15.57 26.57 17.87
N ASP A 303 16.72 27.06 18.22
CA ASP A 303 17.78 27.37 17.27
C ASP A 303 18.71 26.18 17.01
N ASP A 304 18.80 25.24 17.96
CA ASP A 304 19.72 24.10 17.96
C ASP A 304 19.21 22.91 18.81
N ALA A 305 20.05 21.90 18.98
CA ALA A 305 19.75 20.68 19.73
C ALA A 305 19.53 20.94 21.24
N ASP A 306 20.25 21.93 21.83
CA ASP A 306 20.08 22.29 23.24
C ASP A 306 18.73 22.98 23.45
N GLY A 307 18.34 23.88 22.54
CA GLY A 307 17.01 24.47 22.51
C GLY A 307 15.90 23.43 22.41
N LEU A 308 16.09 22.42 21.59
CA LEU A 308 15.14 21.29 21.49
C LEU A 308 15.09 20.50 22.81
N THR A 309 16.23 20.17 23.39
CA THR A 309 16.31 19.47 24.67
C THR A 309 15.59 20.26 25.79
N GLY A 310 15.74 21.57 25.83
CA GLY A 310 15.00 22.45 26.74
C GLY A 310 13.46 22.40 26.52
N ILE A 311 13.00 22.35 25.26
CA ILE A 311 11.58 22.19 24.94
C ILE A 311 11.06 20.83 25.40
N LEU A 312 11.86 19.77 25.23
CA LEU A 312 11.53 18.39 25.57
C LEU A 312 11.66 18.09 27.08
N ALA A 313 12.20 18.99 27.90
CA ALA A 313 12.13 18.88 29.36
C ALA A 313 10.67 18.78 29.87
N ASP A 314 9.71 19.37 29.16
CA ASP A 314 8.29 19.16 29.41
C ASP A 314 7.82 17.81 28.83
N ARG A 315 7.65 16.82 29.70
CA ARG A 315 7.26 15.44 29.37
C ARG A 315 5.88 15.30 28.73
N ARG A 316 5.01 16.29 28.85
CA ARG A 316 3.70 16.31 28.20
C ARG A 316 3.79 16.42 26.68
N LYS A 317 4.92 16.92 26.16
CA LYS A 317 5.25 16.91 24.74
C LYS A 317 5.69 15.49 24.34
N ASN A 318 4.74 14.68 23.91
CA ASN A 318 4.90 13.24 23.73
C ASN A 318 5.07 12.79 22.28
N MET A 319 5.13 13.74 21.33
CA MET A 319 5.27 13.46 19.91
C MET A 319 6.04 14.57 19.17
N LEU A 320 6.91 14.18 18.20
CA LEU A 320 7.66 15.10 17.36
C LEU A 320 7.42 14.81 15.87
N VAL A 321 7.24 15.87 15.06
CA VAL A 321 7.36 15.84 13.59
C VAL A 321 8.60 16.64 13.20
N MET A 322 9.50 16.01 12.46
CA MET A 322 10.80 16.58 12.09
C MET A 322 11.09 16.33 10.61
N GLY A 323 11.68 17.32 9.97
CA GLY A 323 12.19 17.19 8.61
C GLY A 323 11.68 18.25 7.65
N PRO A 324 10.36 18.43 7.49
CA PRO A 324 9.84 19.37 6.51
C PRO A 324 10.45 20.78 6.64
N GLY A 325 11.24 21.17 5.63
CA GLY A 325 11.83 22.50 5.53
C GLY A 325 12.95 22.81 6.54
N LEU A 326 13.51 21.82 7.24
CA LEU A 326 14.62 22.05 8.21
C LEU A 326 15.95 22.37 7.54
N GLY A 327 16.12 21.94 6.29
CA GLY A 327 17.40 21.93 5.57
C GLY A 327 18.21 20.68 5.85
N VAL A 328 18.89 20.18 4.81
CA VAL A 328 19.76 19.00 4.88
C VAL A 328 21.10 19.37 5.52
N GLY A 329 21.62 18.50 6.38
CA GLY A 329 22.97 18.62 6.94
C GLY A 329 23.08 18.41 8.46
N GLU A 330 24.23 18.75 9.01
CA GLU A 330 24.60 18.41 10.38
C GLU A 330 23.69 19.07 11.44
N LYS A 331 23.19 20.26 11.19
CA LYS A 331 22.22 20.91 12.11
C LYS A 331 20.97 20.05 12.28
N THR A 332 20.42 19.56 11.19
CA THR A 332 19.24 18.67 11.20
C THR A 332 19.58 17.33 11.82
N ARG A 333 20.76 16.75 11.53
CA ARG A 333 21.24 15.54 12.22
C ARG A 333 21.31 15.72 13.73
N ALA A 334 21.88 16.85 14.22
CA ALA A 334 21.95 17.13 15.63
C ALA A 334 20.58 17.21 16.31
N LEU A 335 19.61 17.86 15.66
CA LEU A 335 18.22 17.90 16.12
C LEU A 335 17.59 16.50 16.18
N VAL A 336 17.77 15.67 15.14
CA VAL A 336 17.25 14.29 15.11
C VAL A 336 17.89 13.44 16.22
N ARG A 337 19.23 13.53 16.40
CA ARG A 337 19.94 12.84 17.50
C ARG A 337 19.43 13.27 18.87
N ALA A 338 19.23 14.57 19.10
CA ALA A 338 18.65 15.08 20.33
C ALA A 338 17.23 14.54 20.57
N ALA A 339 16.38 14.53 19.55
CA ALA A 339 15.03 13.99 19.65
C ALA A 339 14.99 12.48 19.94
N LEU A 340 15.84 11.70 19.27
CA LEU A 340 15.90 10.24 19.45
C LEU A 340 16.55 9.85 20.80
N ASN A 341 17.43 10.66 21.37
CA ASN A 341 18.09 10.40 22.65
C ASN A 341 17.37 11.01 23.87
N ALA A 342 16.33 11.83 23.67
CA ALA A 342 15.67 12.59 24.73
C ALA A 342 14.96 11.75 25.81
N ASP A 343 14.80 10.44 25.61
CA ASP A 343 13.95 9.58 26.47
C ASP A 343 14.75 8.61 27.36
N GLY A 344 16.09 8.73 27.43
CA GLY A 344 17.01 7.67 27.87
C GLY A 344 17.00 7.24 29.32
N GLU A 345 16.41 7.97 30.31
CA GLU A 345 16.71 7.63 31.72
C GLU A 345 15.60 7.80 32.77
N SER A 346 14.35 8.13 32.42
CA SER A 346 13.41 8.64 33.45
C SER A 346 12.13 7.87 33.71
N GLY A 347 11.98 6.63 33.21
CA GLY A 347 10.77 5.82 33.47
C GLY A 347 9.45 6.36 32.86
N ALA A 348 9.47 7.51 32.22
CA ALA A 348 8.33 8.02 31.47
C ALA A 348 8.23 7.35 30.10
N PRO A 349 7.03 7.17 29.53
CA PRO A 349 6.89 6.59 28.19
C PRO A 349 7.63 7.46 27.16
N PRO A 350 8.45 6.85 26.28
CA PRO A 350 9.21 7.57 25.28
C PRO A 350 8.28 8.29 24.28
N ARG A 351 8.77 9.34 23.65
CA ARG A 351 8.02 10.11 22.65
C ARG A 351 7.96 9.37 21.34
N ALA A 352 6.84 9.49 20.62
CA ALA A 352 6.80 9.09 19.22
C ALA A 352 7.49 10.15 18.34
N VAL A 353 8.08 9.72 17.22
CA VAL A 353 8.78 10.61 16.28
C VAL A 353 8.39 10.26 14.85
N VAL A 354 8.02 11.27 14.07
CA VAL A 354 7.92 11.19 12.61
C VAL A 354 9.13 11.88 12.00
N LEU A 355 9.87 11.17 11.15
CA LEU A 355 10.98 11.70 10.35
C LEU A 355 10.57 11.71 8.88
N ASP A 356 10.62 12.89 8.25
CA ASP A 356 10.25 13.13 6.86
C ASP A 356 11.29 14.00 6.17
N ALA A 357 11.28 14.06 4.86
CA ALA A 357 12.02 15.01 4.01
C ALA A 357 13.50 15.20 4.44
N ASP A 358 13.88 16.44 4.80
CA ASP A 358 15.26 16.82 5.12
C ASP A 358 15.84 16.03 6.31
N ALA A 359 15.00 15.53 7.24
CA ALA A 359 15.45 14.67 8.33
C ALA A 359 15.93 13.31 7.83
N LEU A 360 15.30 12.75 6.81
CA LEU A 360 15.71 11.49 6.17
C LEU A 360 16.95 11.71 5.29
N THR A 361 16.91 12.71 4.42
CA THR A 361 18.00 13.03 3.49
C THR A 361 19.29 13.39 4.24
N SER A 362 19.19 13.99 5.43
CA SER A 362 20.36 14.30 6.25
C SER A 362 21.14 13.07 6.73
N PHE A 363 20.58 11.86 6.63
CA PHE A 363 21.23 10.60 6.99
C PHE A 363 21.54 9.70 5.80
N GLU A 364 21.59 10.24 4.57
CA GLU A 364 21.85 9.45 3.36
C GLU A 364 23.18 8.66 3.39
N ASP A 365 24.18 9.18 4.10
CA ASP A 365 25.49 8.56 4.31
C ASP A 365 25.60 7.78 5.64
N ASP A 366 24.57 7.82 6.51
CA ASP A 366 24.58 7.20 7.86
C ASP A 366 23.23 6.53 8.20
N ALA A 367 22.63 5.82 7.24
CA ALA A 367 21.35 5.13 7.44
C ALA A 367 21.40 4.10 8.59
N LEU A 368 22.53 3.44 8.78
CA LEU A 368 22.69 2.47 9.86
C LEU A 368 22.84 3.12 11.23
N GLY A 369 23.55 4.24 11.33
CA GLY A 369 23.61 5.01 12.56
C GLY A 369 22.22 5.50 12.98
N LEU A 370 21.40 5.94 12.01
CA LEU A 370 20.00 6.27 12.26
C LEU A 370 19.20 5.02 12.74
N ALA A 371 19.34 3.88 12.06
CA ALA A 371 18.70 2.63 12.45
C ALA A 371 19.07 2.19 13.87
N GLN A 372 20.34 2.28 14.24
CA GLN A 372 20.81 1.98 15.61
C GLN A 372 20.14 2.87 16.66
N MET A 373 20.05 4.17 16.40
CA MET A 373 19.41 5.12 17.32
C MET A 373 17.92 4.79 17.48
N ILE A 374 17.23 4.45 16.38
CA ILE A 374 15.81 4.08 16.41
C ILE A 374 15.61 2.79 17.22
N ARG A 375 16.40 1.75 16.97
CA ARG A 375 16.30 0.45 17.65
C ARG A 375 16.56 0.48 19.15
N ARG A 376 17.30 1.48 19.64
CA ARG A 376 17.51 1.68 21.09
C ARG A 376 16.29 2.23 21.82
N ARG A 377 15.27 2.64 21.09
CA ARG A 377 14.05 3.22 21.66
C ARG A 377 13.00 2.16 21.93
N SER A 378 12.25 2.34 22.98
CA SER A 378 11.10 1.49 23.34
C SER A 378 9.77 1.95 22.73
N ARG A 379 9.73 3.12 22.08
CA ARG A 379 8.54 3.63 21.39
C ARG A 379 8.85 3.97 19.93
N GLY A 380 7.83 3.75 19.06
CA GLY A 380 8.00 3.72 17.64
C GLY A 380 8.36 5.05 17.00
N VAL A 381 9.17 4.93 15.96
CA VAL A 381 9.49 5.98 14.99
C VAL A 381 8.77 5.64 13.70
N VAL A 382 8.25 6.65 13.01
CA VAL A 382 7.67 6.53 11.66
C VAL A 382 8.55 7.29 10.69
N LEU A 383 9.06 6.60 9.67
CA LEU A 383 9.79 7.19 8.55
C LEU A 383 8.81 7.35 7.38
N THR A 384 8.80 8.52 6.74
CA THR A 384 7.85 8.80 5.65
C THR A 384 8.53 9.14 4.33
N PRO A 385 9.46 8.30 3.81
CA PRO A 385 10.16 8.59 2.57
C PRO A 385 9.24 8.49 1.34
N HIS A 386 9.45 9.35 0.34
CA HIS A 386 9.07 9.06 -1.04
C HIS A 386 10.17 8.22 -1.72
N ASP A 387 9.93 7.72 -2.95
CA ASP A 387 10.90 6.84 -3.63
C ASP A 387 12.31 7.46 -3.76
N GLY A 388 12.42 8.78 -3.96
CA GLY A 388 13.71 9.48 -4.03
C GLY A 388 14.42 9.50 -2.66
N GLU A 389 13.73 9.89 -1.59
CA GLU A 389 14.26 9.88 -0.22
C GLU A 389 14.62 8.46 0.24
N PHE A 390 13.80 7.47 -0.15
CA PHE A 390 14.10 6.07 0.08
C PHE A 390 15.41 5.64 -0.60
N ALA A 391 15.59 6.01 -1.86
CA ALA A 391 16.80 5.70 -2.62
C ALA A 391 18.04 6.38 -2.01
N HIS A 392 17.94 7.61 -1.52
CA HIS A 392 19.01 8.29 -0.80
C HIS A 392 19.34 7.57 0.52
N LEU A 393 18.33 7.27 1.34
CA LEU A 393 18.57 6.70 2.67
C LEU A 393 18.99 5.21 2.63
N PHE A 394 18.35 4.39 1.78
CA PHE A 394 18.55 2.94 1.78
C PHE A 394 19.21 2.40 0.49
N GLY A 395 19.29 3.19 -0.59
CA GLY A 395 19.80 2.73 -1.88
C GLY A 395 21.29 2.39 -1.88
N HIS A 396 22.06 3.01 -0.99
CA HIS A 396 23.48 2.74 -0.79
C HIS A 396 23.75 1.71 0.32
N ALA A 397 22.73 1.23 1.01
CA ALA A 397 22.87 0.19 2.00
C ALA A 397 23.49 -1.06 1.37
N GLY A 398 24.70 -1.43 1.81
CA GLY A 398 25.47 -2.57 1.27
C GLY A 398 26.30 -2.28 -0.01
N GLN A 399 26.44 -1.02 -0.44
CA GLN A 399 27.41 -0.63 -1.48
C GLN A 399 28.74 -0.13 -0.90
N ASN A 400 28.74 0.37 0.33
CA ASN A 400 29.97 0.82 1.00
C ASN A 400 30.79 -0.38 1.46
N ASP A 401 32.11 -0.19 1.42
CA ASP A 401 33.14 -1.17 1.80
C ASP A 401 32.77 -1.90 3.10
N GLN A 402 32.70 -3.23 3.05
CA GLN A 402 32.36 -4.09 4.20
C GLN A 402 33.27 -3.84 5.42
N SER A 403 34.42 -3.17 5.24
CA SER A 403 35.33 -2.80 6.32
C SER A 403 34.80 -1.76 7.32
N GLN A 404 33.78 -0.95 6.94
CA GLN A 404 33.13 0.02 7.85
C GLN A 404 32.08 -0.62 8.77
N TRP A 405 31.78 -1.90 8.57
CA TRP A 405 30.71 -2.63 9.25
C TRP A 405 31.22 -3.50 10.41
N LEU A 406 32.54 -3.55 10.59
CA LEU A 406 33.18 -4.35 11.65
C LEU A 406 32.81 -3.82 13.05
N GLY A 407 31.90 -4.53 13.71
CA GLY A 407 31.45 -4.24 15.08
C GLY A 407 29.94 -4.11 15.28
N LEU A 408 29.12 -4.44 14.26
CA LEU A 408 27.66 -4.33 14.26
C LEU A 408 26.96 -5.69 14.14
N ASP A 409 27.45 -6.73 14.81
CA ASP A 409 27.08 -8.14 14.59
C ASP A 409 25.59 -8.41 14.35
N MET A 410 24.69 -7.77 15.11
CA MET A 410 23.25 -7.99 14.97
C MET A 410 22.65 -7.18 13.82
N LEU A 411 23.02 -5.92 13.63
CA LEU A 411 22.49 -5.07 12.55
C LEU A 411 23.05 -5.47 11.18
N GLU A 412 24.28 -5.96 11.13
CA GLU A 412 24.89 -6.51 9.92
C GLU A 412 24.13 -7.74 9.44
N GLN A 413 23.80 -8.67 10.33
CA GLN A 413 22.98 -9.84 10.00
C GLN A 413 21.58 -9.44 9.49
N VAL A 414 20.93 -8.46 10.15
CA VAL A 414 19.63 -7.94 9.70
C VAL A 414 19.76 -7.27 8.34
N LEU A 415 20.79 -6.48 8.10
CA LEU A 415 21.02 -5.87 6.80
C LEU A 415 21.22 -6.93 5.72
N LEU A 416 22.14 -7.88 5.92
CA LEU A 416 22.44 -8.93 4.94
C LEU A 416 21.19 -9.74 4.57
N SER A 417 20.33 -10.04 5.56
CA SER A 417 19.08 -10.77 5.32
C SER A 417 18.01 -9.96 4.57
N HIS A 418 18.13 -8.63 4.50
CA HIS A 418 17.13 -7.75 3.87
C HIS A 418 17.64 -6.97 2.64
N LEU A 419 18.91 -7.15 2.26
CA LEU A 419 19.50 -6.42 1.10
C LEU A 419 18.72 -6.63 -0.20
N ASP A 420 18.32 -7.87 -0.48
CA ASP A 420 17.53 -8.17 -1.67
C ASP A 420 16.16 -7.49 -1.65
N GLY A 421 15.55 -7.41 -0.47
CA GLY A 421 14.30 -6.68 -0.28
C GLY A 421 14.46 -5.18 -0.52
N LEU A 422 15.53 -4.55 -0.01
CA LEU A 422 15.80 -3.12 -0.23
C LEU A 422 16.02 -2.79 -1.72
N ARG A 423 16.57 -3.73 -2.48
CA ARG A 423 16.84 -3.62 -3.93
C ARG A 423 15.70 -4.14 -4.80
N SER A 424 14.66 -4.71 -4.20
CA SER A 424 13.52 -5.27 -4.90
C SER A 424 12.81 -4.19 -5.75
N LYS A 425 12.29 -4.61 -6.91
CA LYS A 425 11.36 -3.78 -7.68
C LYS A 425 10.00 -3.65 -7.00
N SER A 426 9.64 -4.58 -6.12
CA SER A 426 8.41 -4.54 -5.33
C SER A 426 8.49 -3.46 -4.25
N LYS A 427 7.55 -2.54 -4.28
CA LYS A 427 7.43 -1.49 -3.25
C LYS A 427 7.13 -2.07 -1.87
N LEU A 428 6.35 -3.16 -1.82
CA LEU A 428 6.04 -3.88 -0.59
C LEU A 428 7.29 -4.47 0.06
N ASP A 429 8.14 -5.15 -0.75
CA ASP A 429 9.38 -5.75 -0.24
C ASP A 429 10.35 -4.67 0.25
N ARG A 430 10.47 -3.56 -0.49
CA ARG A 430 11.32 -2.42 -0.10
C ARG A 430 10.88 -1.82 1.24
N ALA A 431 9.57 -1.58 1.40
CA ALA A 431 9.06 -1.02 2.65
C ALA A 431 9.28 -1.95 3.84
N ARG A 432 9.04 -3.26 3.67
CA ARG A 432 9.29 -4.28 4.70
C ARG A 432 10.75 -4.40 5.06
N ALA A 433 11.63 -4.44 4.07
CA ALA A 433 13.08 -4.54 4.30
C ALA A 433 13.60 -3.31 5.05
N ALA A 434 13.14 -2.11 4.68
CA ALA A 434 13.51 -0.88 5.36
C ALA A 434 12.97 -0.81 6.79
N ALA A 435 11.75 -1.28 7.03
CA ALA A 435 11.17 -1.35 8.37
C ALA A 435 11.92 -2.34 9.25
N ALA A 436 12.21 -3.54 8.75
CA ALA A 436 12.98 -4.56 9.45
C ALA A 436 14.41 -4.07 9.76
N LEU A 437 15.08 -3.36 8.84
CA LEU A 437 16.41 -2.80 9.05
C LEU A 437 16.40 -1.67 10.08
N SER A 438 15.52 -0.70 9.89
CA SER A 438 15.50 0.51 10.73
C SER A 438 14.90 0.28 12.11
N GLY A 439 14.04 -0.72 12.30
CA GLY A 439 13.22 -0.87 13.51
C GLY A 439 12.10 0.17 13.60
N ALA A 440 11.85 0.93 12.55
CA ALA A 440 10.78 1.91 12.44
C ALA A 440 9.63 1.39 11.62
N VAL A 441 8.44 1.98 11.78
CA VAL A 441 7.40 1.88 10.77
C VAL A 441 7.80 2.72 9.57
N VAL A 442 7.77 2.13 8.38
CA VAL A 442 8.10 2.82 7.12
C VAL A 442 6.83 3.04 6.31
N LEU A 443 6.51 4.31 6.07
CA LEU A 443 5.46 4.78 5.20
C LEU A 443 6.11 5.21 3.87
N LEU A 444 6.24 4.29 2.92
CA LEU A 444 6.83 4.55 1.61
C LEU A 444 5.80 5.20 0.68
N LYS A 445 5.93 6.52 0.53
CA LYS A 445 4.96 7.38 -0.19
C LYS A 445 4.89 7.06 -1.69
N GLY A 446 3.72 7.27 -2.29
CA GLY A 446 3.44 7.16 -3.72
C GLY A 446 1.95 6.97 -3.98
N PRO A 447 1.54 6.87 -5.25
CA PRO A 447 0.14 6.57 -5.59
C PRO A 447 -0.34 5.22 -5.03
N ASP A 448 0.57 4.30 -4.78
CA ASP A 448 0.42 2.99 -4.14
C ASP A 448 1.16 2.95 -2.81
N THR A 449 0.99 3.96 -1.97
CA THR A 449 1.67 4.07 -0.67
C THR A 449 1.59 2.77 0.12
N VAL A 450 2.75 2.32 0.62
CA VAL A 450 2.87 1.14 1.48
C VAL A 450 3.30 1.57 2.87
N VAL A 451 2.61 1.09 3.90
CA VAL A 451 3.06 1.19 5.29
C VAL A 451 3.49 -0.20 5.74
N ALA A 452 4.69 -0.32 6.29
CA ALA A 452 5.21 -1.58 6.82
C ALA A 452 5.79 -1.39 8.22
N ASP A 453 5.60 -2.39 9.08
CA ASP A 453 6.22 -2.44 10.40
C ASP A 453 7.44 -3.36 10.43
N PRO A 454 8.27 -3.32 11.48
CA PRO A 454 9.44 -4.19 11.61
C PRO A 454 9.12 -5.69 11.68
N GLU A 455 7.92 -6.09 12.07
CA GLU A 455 7.45 -7.47 12.20
C GLU A 455 6.88 -8.03 10.89
N GLY A 456 6.84 -7.20 9.84
CA GLY A 456 6.45 -7.56 8.48
C GLY A 456 4.96 -7.39 8.18
N LEU A 457 4.16 -6.81 9.10
CA LEU A 457 2.82 -6.35 8.73
C LEU A 457 2.92 -5.23 7.70
N ALA A 458 2.00 -5.21 6.75
CA ALA A 458 1.97 -4.12 5.77
C ALA A 458 0.54 -3.79 5.33
N THR A 459 0.30 -2.50 5.07
CA THR A 459 -0.89 -2.03 4.35
C THR A 459 -0.49 -1.42 3.02
N VAL A 460 -1.33 -1.62 2.00
CA VAL A 460 -1.21 -0.99 0.68
C VAL A 460 -2.40 -0.06 0.49
N ALA A 461 -2.12 1.19 0.16
CA ALA A 461 -3.18 2.18 -0.06
C ALA A 461 -4.03 1.83 -1.27
N GLU A 462 -5.35 1.90 -1.08
CA GLU A 462 -6.32 1.90 -2.16
C GLU A 462 -6.63 3.34 -2.56
N ASP A 463 -6.85 3.58 -3.82
CA ASP A 463 -7.60 4.74 -4.31
C ASP A 463 -7.09 6.13 -3.86
N LEU A 464 -5.78 6.31 -3.75
CA LEU A 464 -5.24 7.65 -3.55
C LEU A 464 -5.47 8.50 -4.83
N PRO A 465 -6.17 9.63 -4.73
CA PRO A 465 -6.49 10.43 -5.90
C PRO A 465 -5.23 11.15 -6.45
N PRO A 466 -5.12 11.31 -7.78
CA PRO A 466 -3.92 11.88 -8.40
C PRO A 466 -3.66 13.35 -8.02
N TRP A 467 -4.66 14.10 -7.57
CA TRP A 467 -4.49 15.47 -7.10
C TRP A 467 -3.74 15.60 -5.78
N LEU A 468 -3.44 14.50 -5.09
CA LEU A 468 -2.47 14.49 -4.00
C LEU A 468 -1.02 14.78 -4.45
N ALA A 469 -0.74 14.72 -5.75
CA ALA A 469 0.56 15.10 -6.32
C ALA A 469 0.70 16.64 -6.37
N THR A 470 0.62 17.28 -5.20
CA THR A 470 0.79 18.73 -5.00
C THR A 470 1.85 19.00 -3.92
N ALA A 471 2.54 20.14 -4.01
CA ALA A 471 3.54 20.53 -3.03
C ALA A 471 2.91 20.69 -1.63
N GLY A 472 3.60 20.21 -0.59
CA GLY A 472 3.12 20.28 0.80
C GLY A 472 2.21 19.13 1.23
N SER A 473 1.73 18.29 0.31
CA SER A 473 0.89 17.13 0.60
C SER A 473 1.57 16.13 1.56
N GLY A 474 2.89 15.90 1.41
CA GLY A 474 3.69 15.09 2.32
C GLY A 474 3.76 15.68 3.73
N ASP A 475 3.93 17.01 3.85
CA ASP A 475 3.98 17.70 5.13
C ASP A 475 2.67 17.52 5.91
N VAL A 476 1.53 17.60 5.19
CA VAL A 476 0.19 17.32 5.73
C VAL A 476 0.10 15.88 6.23
N LEU A 477 0.56 14.90 5.44
CA LEU A 477 0.53 13.48 5.82
C LEU A 477 1.36 13.22 7.08
N ALA A 478 2.59 13.78 7.15
CA ALA A 478 3.44 13.69 8.34
C ALA A 478 2.76 14.32 9.57
N GLY A 479 2.05 15.42 9.37
CA GLY A 479 1.24 16.07 10.41
C GLY A 479 0.07 15.22 10.90
N ILE A 480 -0.69 14.59 9.98
CA ILE A 480 -1.81 13.68 10.34
C ILE A 480 -1.27 12.50 11.17
N ALA A 481 -0.21 11.85 10.71
CA ALA A 481 0.43 10.76 11.45
C ALA A 481 0.87 11.23 12.85
N GLY A 482 1.49 12.42 12.93
CA GLY A 482 1.88 13.04 14.19
C GLY A 482 0.71 13.32 15.13
N GLY A 483 -0.41 13.77 14.60
CA GLY A 483 -1.62 14.02 15.39
C GLY A 483 -2.23 12.75 15.99
N LEU A 484 -2.20 11.64 15.26
CA LEU A 484 -2.67 10.33 15.74
C LEU A 484 -1.69 9.73 16.77
N LEU A 485 -0.38 9.80 16.51
CA LEU A 485 0.65 9.35 17.43
C LEU A 485 0.65 10.13 18.76
N ALA A 486 0.37 11.43 18.72
CA ALA A 486 0.24 12.26 19.92
C ALA A 486 -0.85 11.72 20.86
N GLN A 487 -1.93 11.17 20.30
CA GLN A 487 -3.03 10.54 21.02
C GLN A 487 -2.74 9.09 21.43
N SER A 488 -1.47 8.66 21.32
CA SER A 488 -1.00 7.32 21.69
C SER A 488 -1.51 6.17 20.81
N MET A 489 -1.98 6.47 19.60
CA MET A 489 -2.25 5.42 18.60
C MET A 489 -0.95 4.69 18.26
N PRO A 490 -0.94 3.34 18.18
CA PRO A 490 0.26 2.59 17.84
C PRO A 490 0.81 3.00 16.44
N PRO A 491 2.13 2.97 16.22
CA PRO A 491 2.74 3.58 15.04
C PRO A 491 2.29 3.03 13.68
N PHE A 492 2.09 1.72 13.57
CA PHE A 492 1.65 1.08 12.32
C PHE A 492 0.22 1.50 11.97
N GLU A 493 -0.69 1.45 12.93
CA GLU A 493 -2.07 1.85 12.78
C GLU A 493 -2.19 3.36 12.55
N ALA A 494 -1.39 4.17 13.26
CA ALA A 494 -1.38 5.62 13.08
C ALA A 494 -0.91 6.02 11.67
N ALA A 495 0.15 5.39 11.16
CA ALA A 495 0.65 5.62 9.80
C ALA A 495 -0.37 5.16 8.74
N SER A 496 -0.98 3.97 8.93
CA SER A 496 -2.01 3.44 8.03
C SER A 496 -3.26 4.32 8.01
N ALA A 497 -3.76 4.71 9.19
CA ALA A 497 -4.89 5.64 9.31
C ALA A 497 -4.58 7.01 8.70
N ALA A 498 -3.35 7.53 8.89
CA ALA A 498 -2.94 8.80 8.29
C ALA A 498 -2.99 8.77 6.76
N VAL A 499 -2.50 7.70 6.12
CA VAL A 499 -2.59 7.52 4.66
C VAL A 499 -4.05 7.47 4.20
N TRP A 500 -4.90 6.74 4.90
CA TRP A 500 -6.30 6.62 4.56
C TRP A 500 -7.05 7.96 4.71
N LEU A 501 -6.87 8.65 5.84
CA LEU A 501 -7.49 9.96 6.11
C LEU A 501 -7.04 11.01 5.10
N HIS A 502 -5.75 11.03 4.76
CA HIS A 502 -5.16 11.91 3.76
C HIS A 502 -5.80 11.70 2.38
N GLY A 503 -5.93 10.44 1.93
CA GLY A 503 -6.61 10.10 0.69
C GLY A 503 -8.10 10.42 0.71
N ALA A 504 -8.80 10.13 1.82
CA ALA A 504 -10.22 10.39 1.98
C ALA A 504 -10.53 11.89 1.98
N ALA A 505 -9.72 12.72 2.65
CA ALA A 505 -9.85 14.17 2.63
C ALA A 505 -9.66 14.74 1.22
N ALA A 506 -8.67 14.23 0.49
CA ALA A 506 -8.41 14.64 -0.89
C ALA A 506 -9.53 14.23 -1.86
N ARG A 507 -10.10 13.04 -1.69
CA ARG A 507 -11.28 12.60 -2.48
C ARG A 507 -12.51 13.45 -2.17
N HIS A 508 -12.69 13.82 -0.90
CA HIS A 508 -13.81 14.65 -0.48
C HIS A 508 -13.78 16.05 -1.12
N PHE A 509 -12.58 16.63 -1.24
CA PHE A 509 -12.39 17.93 -1.90
C PHE A 509 -12.52 17.81 -3.43
N GLY A 510 -11.80 16.84 -4.04
CA GLY A 510 -11.82 16.61 -5.48
C GLY A 510 -10.76 17.40 -6.28
N PRO A 511 -10.96 17.57 -7.60
CA PRO A 511 -10.05 18.30 -8.48
C PRO A 511 -9.83 19.75 -8.06
N GLY A 512 -8.58 20.24 -8.22
CA GLY A 512 -8.18 21.58 -7.79
C GLY A 512 -7.60 21.65 -6.39
N LEU A 513 -7.45 20.49 -5.71
CA LEU A 513 -6.87 20.36 -4.39
C LEU A 513 -5.47 20.99 -4.30
N ILE A 514 -5.25 21.77 -3.26
CA ILE A 514 -3.92 22.16 -2.77
C ILE A 514 -3.70 21.60 -1.35
N ALA A 515 -2.47 21.65 -0.86
CA ALA A 515 -2.13 21.02 0.42
C ALA A 515 -2.91 21.61 1.60
N GLU A 516 -3.19 22.91 1.57
CA GLU A 516 -3.97 23.63 2.58
C GLU A 516 -5.41 23.13 2.74
N ASP A 517 -6.00 22.59 1.68
CA ASP A 517 -7.38 22.07 1.69
C ASP A 517 -7.50 20.75 2.46
N ILE A 518 -6.44 19.94 2.47
CA ILE A 518 -6.49 18.59 3.06
C ILE A 518 -6.83 18.65 4.56
N PRO A 519 -6.17 19.46 5.40
CA PRO A 519 -6.52 19.57 6.82
C PRO A 519 -7.96 20.03 7.04
N GLU A 520 -8.48 20.90 6.18
CA GLU A 520 -9.83 21.43 6.29
C GLU A 520 -10.91 20.41 5.89
N ASN A 521 -10.54 19.38 5.13
CA ASN A 521 -11.42 18.28 4.74
C ASN A 521 -11.29 17.05 5.64
N LEU A 522 -10.44 17.05 6.66
CA LEU A 522 -10.43 16.01 7.71
C LEU A 522 -11.71 15.98 8.55
N PRO A 523 -12.29 17.12 9.00
CA PRO A 523 -13.48 17.09 9.84
C PRO A 523 -14.70 16.39 9.21
N PRO A 524 -15.08 16.59 7.95
CA PRO A 524 -16.18 15.84 7.34
C PRO A 524 -15.87 14.34 7.21
N VAL A 525 -14.62 13.96 6.89
CA VAL A 525 -14.20 12.56 6.83
C VAL A 525 -14.30 11.89 8.21
N LEU A 526 -13.82 12.55 9.27
CA LEU A 526 -13.92 12.04 10.63
C LEU A 526 -15.39 11.92 11.07
N ARG A 527 -16.25 12.90 10.76
CA ARG A 527 -17.69 12.80 11.06
C ARG A 527 -18.33 11.58 10.41
N ALA A 528 -17.98 11.27 9.16
CA ALA A 528 -18.48 10.08 8.48
C ALA A 528 -18.03 8.79 9.19
N LEU A 529 -16.76 8.68 9.56
CA LEU A 529 -16.23 7.53 10.31
C LEU A 529 -16.95 7.30 11.65
N PHE A 530 -17.26 8.38 12.39
CA PHE A 530 -18.00 8.29 13.65
C PHE A 530 -19.48 7.96 13.43
N ALA A 531 -20.11 8.49 12.38
CA ALA A 531 -21.54 8.28 12.09
C ALA A 531 -21.82 6.84 11.63
N ASP A 532 -20.91 6.23 10.87
CA ASP A 532 -21.03 4.85 10.36
C ASP A 532 -20.83 3.78 11.45
N GLY A 533 -20.63 4.19 12.70
CA GLY A 533 -20.42 3.28 13.84
C GLY A 533 -19.07 2.56 13.83
N PHE A 534 -18.19 2.92 12.89
CA PHE A 534 -16.83 2.34 12.83
C PHE A 534 -15.98 2.72 14.06
N LEU A 535 -16.29 3.83 14.71
CA LEU A 535 -15.57 4.35 15.86
C LEU A 535 -16.54 4.50 17.04
N GLN A 536 -17.21 3.45 17.45
CA GLN A 536 -17.97 3.47 18.71
C GLN A 536 -16.98 3.33 19.86
N GLY A 537 -16.81 4.40 20.63
CA GLY A 537 -16.21 4.28 21.95
C GLY A 537 -17.10 3.40 22.82
N ASP A 538 -16.49 2.54 23.62
CA ASP A 538 -17.20 1.81 24.67
C ASP A 538 -18.01 2.83 25.50
N SER A 539 -19.32 2.81 25.33
CA SER A 539 -20.27 3.46 26.21
C SER A 539 -20.44 2.56 27.45
N GLY A 540 -19.35 2.46 28.21
CA GLY A 540 -19.33 1.81 29.52
C GLY A 540 -19.13 2.84 30.62
#